data_9bc7e4ba360537fe6237c0a8a2b98564
#
_entry.id   9bc7e4ba360537fe6237c0a8a2b98564
#
_cell.length_a   1.000
_cell.length_b   1.000
_cell.length_c   1.000
_cell.angle_alpha   90.00
_cell.angle_beta   90.00
_cell.angle_gamma   90.00
#
_symmetry.space_group_name_H-M   'P 1'
#
loop_
_entity.id
_entity.type
_entity.pdbx_description
1 polymer ?
#
loop_
_entity_poly.entity_id
_entity_poly.type
_entity_poly.pdbx_seq_one_letter_code
_entity_poly.pdbx_strand_id
1 'polypeptide(L)'
;MSIKICSAELRKIAQDKDIAVAQDEIDAILKIMQDKIDRRGGVYGDSELGELIEEAKELAKRSKIQAAIEKRNRLINARVYATVMTALRQEPNDPGKALSAILVGDARRSLYSVDAKQRSIFLDNTGALVGELKRNDLLDIFRSNELDEKIYQEMFDGLGSSGSKEARQIAETIKKVQKRLLDRKNRNGANIGELENYVVRQHHDPLLIRGKGTEEDKQAWITFVSENMNIEKTMANKPDDMTEVEFLGSMYDNLVSGNHMKVDGVGGVGGAQPEFKGPVNLAKRLSAQRIIHFKNGKSALAYANRFSRMKLSEAVYQGISHDAQAIGLLETFGTNPKAMFDRIITEIKPKGVAKPIKEGRLRNQFAELDGTTRALGATQPILNTTVTYAGIAAGFRMLQSMAKLGFATI
;
A
#
# COMPACT_ATOMS: atom_id res chain seq x y z
N MET A 1 25.90 -38.84 3.65
CA MET A 1 25.68 -39.20 2.22
C MET A 1 24.97 -38.04 1.55
N SER A 2 25.61 -37.44 0.57
CA SER A 2 24.95 -36.36 -0.21
C SER A 2 23.94 -37.01 -1.14
N ILE A 3 22.64 -36.75 -0.95
CA ILE A 3 21.63 -37.23 -1.89
C ILE A 3 21.73 -36.34 -3.12
N LYS A 4 22.45 -36.80 -4.15
CA LYS A 4 22.37 -36.24 -5.49
C LYS A 4 21.02 -36.62 -6.07
N ILE A 5 20.00 -35.85 -5.79
CA ILE A 5 18.72 -35.94 -6.49
C ILE A 5 19.01 -35.60 -7.96
N CYS A 6 18.95 -36.58 -8.81
CA CYS A 6 19.24 -36.41 -10.22
C CYS A 6 18.08 -35.64 -10.87
N SER A 7 18.39 -34.66 -11.71
CA SER A 7 17.38 -33.91 -12.50
C SER A 7 16.44 -34.83 -13.29
N ALA A 8 16.90 -36.03 -13.61
CA ALA A 8 16.12 -37.07 -14.25
C ALA A 8 15.02 -37.66 -13.34
N GLU A 9 15.27 -37.80 -12.04
CA GLU A 9 14.26 -38.27 -11.07
C GLU A 9 13.16 -37.27 -10.84
N LEU A 10 13.52 -35.98 -10.73
CA LEU A 10 12.50 -34.91 -10.63
C LEU A 10 11.65 -34.80 -11.89
N ARG A 11 12.24 -35.00 -13.08
CA ARG A 11 11.48 -35.09 -14.35
C ARG A 11 10.52 -36.25 -14.35
N LYS A 12 10.96 -37.41 -13.88
CA LYS A 12 10.13 -38.60 -13.80
C LYS A 12 8.96 -38.39 -12.85
N ILE A 13 9.21 -37.82 -11.68
CA ILE A 13 8.15 -37.47 -10.71
C ILE A 13 7.18 -36.43 -11.30
N ALA A 14 7.68 -35.44 -12.03
CA ALA A 14 6.85 -34.43 -12.70
C ALA A 14 6.00 -35.06 -13.83
N GLN A 15 6.57 -35.97 -14.62
CA GLN A 15 5.86 -36.69 -15.66
C GLN A 15 4.80 -37.66 -15.10
N ASP A 16 5.10 -38.36 -14.01
CA ASP A 16 4.17 -39.26 -13.33
C ASP A 16 2.96 -38.54 -12.73
N LYS A 17 3.09 -37.21 -12.47
CA LYS A 17 2.04 -36.35 -11.93
C LYS A 17 1.42 -35.40 -12.98
N ASP A 18 1.70 -35.62 -14.27
CA ASP A 18 1.21 -34.79 -15.39
C ASP A 18 1.51 -33.29 -15.25
N ILE A 19 2.68 -32.94 -14.66
CA ILE A 19 3.10 -31.54 -14.42
C ILE A 19 4.15 -31.20 -15.48
N ALA A 20 3.81 -30.26 -16.37
CA ALA A 20 4.77 -29.68 -17.30
C ALA A 20 5.69 -28.71 -16.55
N VAL A 21 6.91 -29.12 -16.22
CA VAL A 21 7.93 -28.30 -15.55
C VAL A 21 9.06 -27.99 -16.54
N ALA A 22 9.35 -26.70 -16.72
CA ALA A 22 10.45 -26.27 -17.58
C ALA A 22 11.81 -26.57 -16.93
N GLN A 23 12.86 -26.73 -17.76
CA GLN A 23 14.19 -27.10 -17.28
C GLN A 23 14.76 -26.10 -16.25
N ASP A 24 14.56 -24.83 -16.49
CA ASP A 24 14.96 -23.73 -15.59
C ASP A 24 14.24 -23.80 -14.23
N GLU A 25 13.01 -24.28 -14.18
CA GLU A 25 12.26 -24.54 -12.95
C GLU A 25 12.82 -25.72 -12.17
N ILE A 26 13.17 -26.80 -12.88
CA ILE A 26 13.81 -27.99 -12.27
C ILE A 26 15.14 -27.58 -11.64
N ASP A 27 15.97 -26.84 -12.36
CA ASP A 27 17.28 -26.40 -11.87
C ASP A 27 17.15 -25.46 -10.66
N ALA A 28 16.15 -24.59 -10.64
CA ALA A 28 15.85 -23.71 -9.49
C ALA A 28 15.38 -24.52 -8.26
N ILE A 29 14.50 -25.49 -8.46
CA ILE A 29 14.02 -26.39 -7.39
C ILE A 29 15.19 -27.18 -6.79
N LEU A 30 16.02 -27.78 -7.64
CA LEU A 30 17.19 -28.55 -7.19
C LEU A 30 18.16 -27.71 -6.37
N LYS A 31 18.42 -26.47 -6.80
CA LYS A 31 19.30 -25.57 -6.08
C LYS A 31 18.72 -25.22 -4.70
N ILE A 32 17.44 -24.91 -4.61
CA ILE A 32 16.77 -24.59 -3.32
C ILE A 32 16.81 -25.81 -2.39
N MET A 33 16.54 -26.99 -2.91
CA MET A 33 16.62 -28.22 -2.14
C MET A 33 18.04 -28.48 -1.62
N GLN A 34 19.04 -28.33 -2.48
CA GLN A 34 20.45 -28.51 -2.08
C GLN A 34 20.84 -27.52 -0.98
N ASP A 35 20.52 -26.22 -1.14
CA ASP A 35 20.81 -25.20 -0.13
C ASP A 35 20.15 -25.51 1.23
N LYS A 36 18.95 -26.10 1.23
CA LYS A 36 18.27 -26.50 2.47
C LYS A 36 18.87 -27.73 3.10
N ILE A 37 19.22 -28.73 2.31
CA ILE A 37 19.90 -29.94 2.79
C ILE A 37 21.26 -29.58 3.42
N ASP A 38 22.03 -28.72 2.77
CA ASP A 38 23.34 -28.28 3.23
C ASP A 38 23.23 -27.51 4.55
N ARG A 39 22.20 -26.66 4.71
CA ARG A 39 21.99 -25.90 5.96
C ARG A 39 21.58 -26.78 7.15
N ARG A 40 20.82 -27.83 6.93
CA ARG A 40 20.37 -28.75 8.00
C ARG A 40 21.40 -29.82 8.36
N GLY A 41 22.37 -30.10 7.49
CA GLY A 41 23.43 -31.08 7.73
C GLY A 41 22.93 -32.51 7.92
N GLY A 42 21.70 -32.82 7.47
CA GLY A 42 21.01 -34.04 7.85
C GLY A 42 20.49 -34.91 6.70
N VAL A 43 20.11 -36.12 7.07
CA VAL A 43 19.44 -37.08 6.22
C VAL A 43 17.94 -36.84 6.32
N TYR A 44 17.25 -36.72 5.19
CA TYR A 44 15.80 -36.63 5.11
C TYR A 44 15.17 -38.02 4.89
N GLY A 45 14.08 -38.31 5.60
CA GLY A 45 13.22 -39.43 5.30
C GLY A 45 12.36 -39.19 4.06
N ASP A 46 11.79 -40.25 3.46
CA ASP A 46 11.00 -40.12 2.20
C ASP A 46 9.81 -39.17 2.32
N SER A 47 9.15 -39.09 3.49
CA SER A 47 8.05 -38.17 3.75
C SER A 47 8.54 -36.72 3.80
N GLU A 48 9.64 -36.44 4.50
CA GLU A 48 10.25 -35.11 4.61
C GLU A 48 10.80 -34.62 3.26
N LEU A 49 11.26 -35.55 2.41
CA LEU A 49 11.71 -35.25 1.06
C LEU A 49 10.54 -34.78 0.17
N GLY A 50 9.37 -35.41 0.32
CA GLY A 50 8.15 -35.00 -0.37
C GLY A 50 7.73 -33.56 0.00
N GLU A 51 7.73 -33.23 1.29
CA GLU A 51 7.44 -31.87 1.78
C GLU A 51 8.49 -30.86 1.29
N LEU A 52 9.76 -31.22 1.31
CA LEU A 52 10.85 -30.38 0.81
C LEU A 52 10.71 -30.08 -0.69
N ILE A 53 10.25 -31.04 -1.50
CA ILE A 53 10.00 -30.87 -2.93
C ILE A 53 8.86 -29.85 -3.14
N GLU A 54 7.74 -29.99 -2.45
CA GLU A 54 6.61 -29.06 -2.58
C GLU A 54 6.99 -27.65 -2.11
N GLU A 55 7.71 -27.53 -1.01
CA GLU A 55 8.21 -26.24 -0.54
C GLU A 55 9.19 -25.60 -1.55
N ALA A 56 10.10 -26.37 -2.11
CA ALA A 56 11.05 -25.90 -3.11
C ALA A 56 10.35 -25.45 -4.41
N LYS A 57 9.29 -26.16 -4.84
CA LYS A 57 8.44 -25.76 -5.98
C LYS A 57 7.76 -24.41 -5.72
N GLU A 58 7.16 -24.24 -4.56
CA GLU A 58 6.51 -22.97 -4.22
C GLU A 58 7.52 -21.81 -4.14
N LEU A 59 8.71 -22.04 -3.60
CA LEU A 59 9.77 -21.03 -3.56
C LEU A 59 10.30 -20.70 -4.96
N ALA A 60 10.49 -21.69 -5.84
CA ALA A 60 10.89 -21.47 -7.22
C ALA A 60 9.85 -20.68 -8.01
N LYS A 61 8.56 -21.03 -7.85
CA LYS A 61 7.43 -20.28 -8.43
C LYS A 61 7.39 -18.83 -7.95
N ARG A 62 7.55 -18.60 -6.65
CA ARG A 62 7.63 -17.25 -6.07
C ARG A 62 8.81 -16.46 -6.61
N SER A 63 9.98 -17.09 -6.73
CA SER A 63 11.19 -16.48 -7.31
C SER A 63 10.98 -16.06 -8.76
N LYS A 64 10.35 -16.90 -9.58
CA LYS A 64 10.04 -16.60 -10.99
C LYS A 64 9.06 -15.44 -11.12
N ILE A 65 8.01 -15.42 -10.30
CA ILE A 65 7.05 -14.32 -10.24
C ILE A 65 7.77 -13.02 -9.82
N GLN A 66 8.62 -13.08 -8.80
CA GLN A 66 9.39 -11.93 -8.34
C GLN A 66 10.32 -11.39 -9.43
N ALA A 67 11.03 -12.25 -10.15
CA ALA A 67 11.89 -11.85 -11.26
C ALA A 67 11.10 -11.19 -12.41
N ALA A 68 9.91 -11.71 -12.72
CA ALA A 68 9.02 -11.12 -13.71
C ALA A 68 8.53 -9.71 -13.29
N ILE A 69 8.17 -9.55 -12.01
CA ILE A 69 7.80 -8.25 -11.42
C ILE A 69 8.97 -7.27 -11.52
N GLU A 70 10.17 -7.69 -11.15
CA GLU A 70 11.37 -6.84 -11.23
C GLU A 70 11.71 -6.43 -12.65
N LYS A 71 11.63 -7.35 -13.62
CA LYS A 71 11.81 -7.04 -15.04
C LYS A 71 10.79 -6.01 -15.52
N ARG A 72 9.50 -6.21 -15.21
CA ARG A 72 8.44 -5.24 -15.52
C ARG A 72 8.75 -3.87 -14.91
N ASN A 73 9.12 -3.83 -13.64
CA ASN A 73 9.38 -2.60 -12.92
C ASN A 73 10.61 -1.85 -13.46
N ARG A 74 11.66 -2.58 -13.89
CA ARG A 74 12.81 -1.96 -14.61
C ARG A 74 12.37 -1.29 -15.90
N LEU A 75 11.51 -1.92 -16.69
CA LEU A 75 10.98 -1.33 -17.93
C LEU A 75 10.12 -0.09 -17.67
N ILE A 76 9.24 -0.13 -16.67
CA ILE A 76 8.45 1.02 -16.24
C ILE A 76 9.37 2.18 -15.84
N ASN A 77 10.35 1.92 -14.97
CA ASN A 77 11.27 2.93 -14.48
C ASN A 77 12.14 3.52 -15.62
N ALA A 78 12.61 2.70 -16.55
CA ALA A 78 13.38 3.17 -17.71
C ALA A 78 12.53 4.09 -18.61
N ARG A 79 11.27 3.71 -18.89
CA ARG A 79 10.34 4.53 -19.67
C ARG A 79 10.06 5.88 -19.01
N VAL A 80 9.74 5.84 -17.72
CA VAL A 80 9.43 7.05 -16.93
C VAL A 80 10.64 7.97 -16.89
N TYR A 81 11.82 7.43 -16.59
CA TYR A 81 13.06 8.20 -16.61
C TYR A 81 13.32 8.87 -17.96
N ALA A 82 13.19 8.13 -19.05
CA ALA A 82 13.35 8.68 -20.40
C ALA A 82 12.36 9.82 -20.68
N THR A 83 11.09 9.67 -20.25
CA THR A 83 10.05 10.70 -20.41
C THR A 83 10.41 11.98 -19.65
N VAL A 84 10.81 11.86 -18.38
CA VAL A 84 11.20 13.01 -17.55
C VAL A 84 12.44 13.68 -18.13
N MET A 85 13.48 12.92 -18.47
CA MET A 85 14.70 13.47 -19.04
C MET A 85 14.49 14.15 -20.38
N THR A 86 13.58 13.64 -21.21
CA THR A 86 13.20 14.32 -22.47
C THR A 86 12.56 15.68 -22.20
N ALA A 87 11.65 15.75 -21.21
CA ALA A 87 11.02 17.02 -20.82
C ALA A 87 12.05 18.02 -20.25
N LEU A 88 13.04 17.56 -19.47
CA LEU A 88 14.10 18.41 -18.94
C LEU A 88 15.05 18.94 -20.03
N ARG A 89 15.33 18.15 -21.07
CA ARG A 89 16.15 18.55 -22.22
C ARG A 89 15.50 19.65 -23.06
N GLN A 90 14.21 19.82 -23.01
CA GLN A 90 13.49 20.90 -23.68
C GLN A 90 13.74 22.28 -23.03
N GLU A 91 14.21 22.31 -21.79
CA GLU A 91 14.55 23.53 -21.04
C GLU A 91 16.01 23.46 -20.53
N PRO A 92 17.00 23.43 -21.43
CA PRO A 92 18.39 23.14 -21.05
C PRO A 92 19.00 24.24 -20.17
N ASN A 93 18.50 25.47 -20.27
CA ASN A 93 18.97 26.62 -19.51
C ASN A 93 18.45 26.69 -18.07
N ASP A 94 17.31 26.06 -17.78
CA ASP A 94 16.74 25.98 -16.44
C ASP A 94 16.01 24.64 -16.23
N PRO A 95 16.76 23.53 -16.10
CA PRO A 95 16.17 22.20 -15.85
C PRO A 95 15.44 22.14 -14.52
N GLY A 96 15.78 22.99 -13.53
CA GLY A 96 15.06 23.08 -12.26
C GLY A 96 13.65 23.63 -12.43
N LYS A 97 13.45 24.61 -13.31
CA LYS A 97 12.12 25.10 -13.68
C LYS A 97 11.31 24.03 -14.38
N ALA A 98 11.93 23.30 -15.32
CA ALA A 98 11.28 22.20 -16.01
C ALA A 98 10.84 21.07 -15.04
N LEU A 99 11.69 20.72 -14.06
CA LEU A 99 11.34 19.74 -13.02
C LEU A 99 10.21 20.26 -12.11
N SER A 100 10.24 21.55 -11.72
CA SER A 100 9.13 22.17 -10.97
C SER A 100 7.81 22.09 -11.75
N ALA A 101 7.84 22.31 -13.08
CA ALA A 101 6.67 22.19 -13.92
C ALA A 101 6.14 20.73 -14.00
N ILE A 102 7.02 19.73 -13.96
CA ILE A 102 6.62 18.32 -13.85
C ILE A 102 5.97 18.02 -12.50
N LEU A 103 6.42 18.64 -11.42
CA LEU A 103 5.85 18.47 -10.08
C LEU A 103 4.50 19.15 -9.94
N VAL A 104 4.47 20.48 -10.07
CA VAL A 104 3.30 21.30 -9.73
C VAL A 104 2.63 21.98 -10.92
N GLY A 105 3.17 21.83 -12.11
CA GLY A 105 2.67 22.47 -13.32
C GLY A 105 3.21 23.88 -13.54
N ASP A 106 3.03 24.37 -14.75
CA ASP A 106 3.18 25.74 -15.19
C ASP A 106 2.11 26.06 -16.24
N ALA A 107 2.13 27.27 -16.80
CA ALA A 107 1.18 27.71 -17.83
C ALA A 107 1.14 26.80 -19.08
N ARG A 108 2.22 26.05 -19.36
CA ARG A 108 2.33 25.18 -20.54
C ARG A 108 2.10 23.71 -20.19
N ARG A 109 2.37 23.27 -18.94
CA ARG A 109 2.45 21.86 -18.53
C ARG A 109 1.55 21.52 -17.36
N SER A 110 0.57 22.35 -17.04
CA SER A 110 -0.30 22.15 -15.87
C SER A 110 -1.03 20.79 -15.89
N LEU A 111 -1.49 20.35 -17.05
CA LEU A 111 -2.26 19.10 -17.18
C LEU A 111 -1.43 17.81 -16.98
N TYR A 112 -0.12 17.88 -17.11
CA TYR A 112 0.78 16.71 -17.03
C TYR A 112 1.60 16.63 -15.75
N SER A 113 1.43 17.60 -14.84
CA SER A 113 2.14 17.61 -13.56
C SER A 113 1.63 16.51 -12.63
N VAL A 114 2.46 16.13 -11.66
CA VAL A 114 2.06 15.21 -10.57
C VAL A 114 0.82 15.74 -9.86
N ASP A 115 0.84 17.02 -9.46
CA ASP A 115 -0.29 17.69 -8.80
C ASP A 115 -1.58 17.60 -9.61
N ALA A 116 -1.53 17.91 -10.91
CA ALA A 116 -2.69 17.83 -11.77
C ALA A 116 -3.22 16.38 -11.90
N LYS A 117 -2.33 15.39 -12.03
CA LYS A 117 -2.70 13.98 -12.07
C LYS A 117 -3.37 13.55 -10.76
N GLN A 118 -2.77 13.88 -9.61
CA GLN A 118 -3.33 13.54 -8.31
C GLN A 118 -4.73 14.14 -8.13
N ARG A 119 -4.90 15.40 -8.46
CA ARG A 119 -6.21 16.07 -8.41
C ARG A 119 -7.23 15.44 -9.36
N SER A 120 -6.85 15.18 -10.60
CA SER A 120 -7.74 14.55 -11.58
C SER A 120 -8.18 13.17 -11.10
N ILE A 121 -7.25 12.33 -10.67
CA ILE A 121 -7.56 10.98 -10.16
C ILE A 121 -8.51 11.04 -8.96
N PHE A 122 -8.24 11.96 -8.03
CA PHE A 122 -9.08 12.16 -6.85
C PHE A 122 -10.50 12.60 -7.26
N LEU A 123 -10.61 13.62 -8.10
CA LEU A 123 -11.90 14.17 -8.54
C LEU A 123 -12.70 13.15 -9.35
N ASP A 124 -12.07 12.43 -10.27
CA ASP A 124 -12.72 11.41 -11.10
C ASP A 124 -13.31 10.28 -10.26
N ASN A 125 -12.55 9.78 -9.27
CA ASN A 125 -12.99 8.66 -8.45
C ASN A 125 -13.98 9.09 -7.37
N THR A 126 -13.79 10.27 -6.77
CA THR A 126 -14.76 10.84 -5.84
C THR A 126 -16.06 11.21 -6.56
N GLY A 127 -15.97 11.80 -7.75
CA GLY A 127 -17.12 12.10 -8.59
C GLY A 127 -17.90 10.85 -9.00
N ALA A 128 -17.21 9.77 -9.34
CA ALA A 128 -17.84 8.49 -9.65
C ALA A 128 -18.56 7.90 -8.43
N LEU A 129 -17.93 7.93 -7.24
CA LEU A 129 -18.54 7.48 -5.98
C LEU A 129 -19.81 8.28 -5.66
N VAL A 130 -19.65 9.61 -5.56
CA VAL A 130 -20.75 10.52 -5.19
C VAL A 130 -21.88 10.47 -6.22
N GLY A 131 -21.55 10.45 -7.52
CA GLY A 131 -22.51 10.39 -8.60
C GLY A 131 -23.35 9.11 -8.58
N GLU A 132 -22.73 7.96 -8.30
CA GLU A 132 -23.44 6.69 -8.17
C GLU A 132 -24.34 6.66 -6.95
N LEU A 133 -23.82 7.06 -5.79
CA LEU A 133 -24.60 7.14 -4.55
C LEU A 133 -25.77 8.10 -4.66
N LYS A 134 -25.59 9.25 -5.33
CA LYS A 134 -26.66 10.23 -5.55
C LYS A 134 -27.76 9.69 -6.49
N ARG A 135 -27.39 8.98 -7.56
CA ARG A 135 -28.36 8.38 -8.49
C ARG A 135 -29.28 7.36 -7.83
N ASN A 136 -28.81 6.73 -6.75
CA ASN A 136 -29.53 5.70 -6.01
C ASN A 136 -30.09 6.23 -4.68
N ASP A 137 -30.08 7.55 -4.42
CA ASP A 137 -30.54 8.21 -3.20
C ASP A 137 -29.85 7.71 -1.92
N LEU A 138 -28.60 7.24 -2.05
CA LEU A 138 -27.81 6.65 -0.95
C LEU A 138 -26.76 7.60 -0.37
N LEU A 139 -26.56 8.78 -0.96
CA LEU A 139 -25.45 9.68 -0.56
C LEU A 139 -25.61 10.19 0.87
N ASP A 140 -26.80 10.60 1.25
CA ASP A 140 -27.05 11.13 2.59
C ASP A 140 -26.97 10.03 3.64
N ILE A 141 -27.47 8.83 3.33
CA ILE A 141 -27.32 7.63 4.18
C ILE A 141 -25.84 7.28 4.39
N PHE A 142 -25.04 7.30 3.34
CA PHE A 142 -23.59 7.06 3.44
C PHE A 142 -22.87 8.13 4.29
N ARG A 143 -23.33 9.38 4.22
CA ARG A 143 -22.73 10.49 4.97
C ARG A 143 -23.19 10.56 6.43
N SER A 144 -24.40 10.10 6.76
CA SER A 144 -24.91 10.04 8.13
C SER A 144 -24.20 8.99 8.98
N ASN A 145 -23.54 8.02 8.33
CA ASN A 145 -22.87 6.86 8.94
C ASN A 145 -23.83 5.91 9.71
N GLU A 146 -25.12 6.02 9.47
CA GLU A 146 -26.14 5.16 10.12
C GLU A 146 -26.03 3.69 9.73
N LEU A 147 -25.53 3.41 8.53
CA LEU A 147 -25.36 2.05 8.03
C LEU A 147 -23.90 1.55 8.09
N ASP A 148 -22.99 2.23 8.78
CA ASP A 148 -21.57 1.86 8.81
C ASP A 148 -21.37 0.39 9.20
N GLU A 149 -22.06 -0.12 10.20
CA GLU A 149 -21.95 -1.53 10.62
C GLU A 149 -22.35 -2.49 9.50
N LYS A 150 -23.46 -2.23 8.83
CA LYS A 150 -23.95 -3.05 7.73
C LYS A 150 -23.06 -2.95 6.50
N ILE A 151 -22.52 -1.76 6.20
CA ILE A 151 -21.58 -1.56 5.09
C ILE A 151 -20.26 -2.30 5.39
N TYR A 152 -19.76 -2.26 6.63
CA TYR A 152 -18.60 -3.06 7.03
C TYR A 152 -18.82 -4.55 6.85
N GLN A 153 -20.00 -5.04 7.22
CA GLN A 153 -20.41 -6.43 7.02
C GLN A 153 -20.39 -6.81 5.54
N GLU A 154 -21.03 -6.01 4.66
CA GLU A 154 -21.03 -6.23 3.21
C GLU A 154 -19.63 -6.21 2.59
N MET A 155 -18.76 -5.34 3.07
CA MET A 155 -17.39 -5.22 2.56
C MET A 155 -16.49 -6.34 3.07
N PHE A 156 -16.64 -6.75 4.32
CA PHE A 156 -15.74 -7.66 5.01
C PHE A 156 -16.22 -9.12 4.94
N ASP A 157 -17.49 -9.38 5.23
CA ASP A 157 -18.04 -10.72 5.33
C ASP A 157 -18.64 -11.20 3.99
N GLY A 158 -18.71 -10.31 3.00
CA GLY A 158 -19.20 -10.58 1.65
C GLY A 158 -20.51 -9.87 1.33
N LEU A 159 -20.75 -9.62 0.05
CA LEU A 159 -21.96 -8.94 -0.40
C LEU A 159 -23.22 -9.79 -0.12
N GLY A 160 -24.20 -9.17 0.50
CA GLY A 160 -25.45 -9.83 0.94
C GLY A 160 -25.45 -10.25 2.42
N SER A 161 -24.32 -10.14 3.13
CA SER A 161 -24.19 -10.60 4.52
C SER A 161 -24.99 -9.76 5.53
N SER A 162 -25.22 -8.48 5.26
CA SER A 162 -25.93 -7.58 6.18
C SER A 162 -27.45 -7.64 6.08
N GLY A 163 -27.98 -8.22 5.01
CA GLY A 163 -29.41 -8.20 4.69
C GLY A 163 -29.97 -6.82 4.31
N SER A 164 -29.14 -5.75 4.26
CA SER A 164 -29.57 -4.42 3.82
C SER A 164 -29.22 -4.18 2.36
N LYS A 165 -30.24 -3.85 1.56
CA LYS A 165 -30.09 -3.52 0.15
C LYS A 165 -29.25 -2.24 -0.02
N GLU A 166 -29.51 -1.23 0.79
CA GLU A 166 -28.81 0.06 0.76
C GLU A 166 -27.33 -0.11 1.12
N ALA A 167 -27.01 -0.82 2.20
CA ALA A 167 -25.64 -1.10 2.62
C ALA A 167 -24.88 -1.88 1.54
N ARG A 168 -25.51 -2.87 0.92
CA ARG A 168 -24.95 -3.64 -0.18
C ARG A 168 -24.62 -2.76 -1.39
N GLN A 169 -25.55 -1.91 -1.82
CA GLN A 169 -25.32 -1.00 -2.95
C GLN A 169 -24.20 0.00 -2.68
N ILE A 170 -24.11 0.53 -1.45
CA ILE A 170 -23.02 1.41 -1.03
C ILE A 170 -21.69 0.63 -1.08
N ALA A 171 -21.61 -0.57 -0.51
CA ALA A 171 -20.43 -1.42 -0.51
C ALA A 171 -19.96 -1.76 -1.95
N GLU A 172 -20.88 -2.14 -2.83
CA GLU A 172 -20.60 -2.40 -4.25
C GLU A 172 -20.01 -1.17 -4.95
N THR A 173 -20.56 0.02 -4.67
CA THR A 173 -20.06 1.27 -5.24
C THR A 173 -18.64 1.59 -4.77
N ILE A 174 -18.37 1.41 -3.48
CA ILE A 174 -17.04 1.58 -2.90
C ILE A 174 -16.06 0.58 -3.53
N LYS A 175 -16.41 -0.70 -3.60
CA LYS A 175 -15.57 -1.77 -4.19
C LYS A 175 -15.22 -1.47 -5.66
N LYS A 176 -16.17 -0.95 -6.47
CA LYS A 176 -15.90 -0.55 -7.86
C LYS A 176 -14.84 0.54 -7.96
N VAL A 177 -14.91 1.56 -7.10
CA VAL A 177 -13.91 2.64 -7.09
C VAL A 177 -12.55 2.12 -6.62
N GLN A 178 -12.53 1.33 -5.55
CA GLN A 178 -11.29 0.72 -5.03
C GLN A 178 -10.61 -0.16 -6.08
N LYS A 179 -11.38 -1.00 -6.78
CA LYS A 179 -10.82 -1.84 -7.84
C LYS A 179 -10.21 -1.03 -8.97
N ARG A 180 -10.85 0.03 -9.41
CA ARG A 180 -10.29 0.93 -10.45
C ARG A 180 -8.95 1.53 -10.01
N LEU A 181 -8.86 1.98 -8.75
CA LEU A 181 -7.63 2.54 -8.20
C LEU A 181 -6.55 1.46 -8.02
N LEU A 182 -6.93 0.26 -7.58
CA LEU A 182 -6.04 -0.90 -7.46
C LEU A 182 -5.44 -1.28 -8.82
N ASP A 183 -6.29 -1.43 -9.84
CA ASP A 183 -5.86 -1.78 -11.19
C ASP A 183 -4.91 -0.73 -11.77
N ARG A 184 -5.17 0.56 -11.47
CA ARG A 184 -4.31 1.66 -11.91
C ARG A 184 -2.96 1.67 -11.19
N LYS A 185 -2.91 1.37 -9.89
CA LYS A 185 -1.65 1.18 -9.14
C LYS A 185 -0.85 0.01 -9.72
N ASN A 186 -1.51 -1.13 -9.96
CA ASN A 186 -0.86 -2.32 -10.48
C ASN A 186 -0.31 -2.13 -11.89
N ARG A 187 -1.01 -1.42 -12.76
CA ARG A 187 -0.48 -1.04 -14.09
C ARG A 187 0.79 -0.20 -14.03
N ASN A 188 0.97 0.57 -12.96
CA ASN A 188 2.13 1.44 -12.75
C ASN A 188 3.22 0.83 -11.85
N GLY A 189 3.21 -0.49 -11.70
CA GLY A 189 4.31 -1.24 -11.10
C GLY A 189 4.10 -1.67 -9.66
N ALA A 190 2.95 -1.37 -9.03
CA ALA A 190 2.55 -2.05 -7.81
C ALA A 190 2.24 -3.53 -8.10
N ASN A 191 2.27 -4.35 -7.07
CA ASN A 191 1.89 -5.76 -7.14
C ASN A 191 1.00 -6.08 -5.94
N ILE A 192 -0.19 -5.48 -5.94
CA ILE A 192 -1.15 -5.58 -4.86
C ILE A 192 -2.16 -6.64 -5.23
N GLY A 193 -2.26 -7.70 -4.41
CA GLY A 193 -3.32 -8.70 -4.52
C GLY A 193 -4.69 -8.10 -4.22
N GLU A 194 -5.71 -8.62 -4.85
CA GLU A 194 -7.10 -8.31 -4.49
C GLU A 194 -7.44 -9.05 -3.19
N LEU A 195 -7.81 -8.30 -2.16
CA LEU A 195 -8.29 -8.86 -0.90
C LEU A 195 -9.81 -8.96 -0.96
N GLU A 196 -10.34 -10.18 -0.85
CA GLU A 196 -11.79 -10.43 -0.86
C GLU A 196 -12.51 -9.64 0.23
N ASN A 197 -11.90 -9.53 1.41
CA ASN A 197 -12.46 -8.90 2.60
C ASN A 197 -11.80 -7.54 2.86
N TYR A 198 -11.73 -6.69 1.82
CA TYR A 198 -11.09 -5.40 1.93
C TYR A 198 -12.07 -4.31 2.38
N VAL A 199 -11.88 -3.80 3.58
CA VAL A 199 -12.45 -2.53 4.03
C VAL A 199 -11.35 -1.47 4.01
N VAL A 200 -11.71 -0.24 3.64
CA VAL A 200 -10.77 0.89 3.69
C VAL A 200 -10.18 1.00 5.08
N ARG A 201 -8.85 1.11 5.15
CA ARG A 201 -8.16 1.27 6.42
C ARG A 201 -8.57 2.58 7.06
N GLN A 202 -9.25 2.52 8.20
CA GLN A 202 -9.33 3.65 9.10
C GLN A 202 -7.97 3.83 9.78
N HIS A 203 -7.48 5.06 9.80
CA HIS A 203 -6.18 5.33 10.43
C HIS A 203 -6.28 5.13 11.93
N HIS A 204 -5.33 4.38 12.49
CA HIS A 204 -5.14 4.29 13.93
C HIS A 204 -4.78 5.68 14.48
N ASP A 205 -5.42 6.08 15.57
CA ASP A 205 -4.96 7.22 16.34
C ASP A 205 -4.02 6.72 17.45
N PRO A 206 -2.71 7.01 17.36
CA PRO A 206 -1.75 6.57 18.38
C PRO A 206 -2.10 7.03 19.79
N LEU A 207 -2.80 8.16 19.95
CA LEU A 207 -3.22 8.65 21.25
C LEU A 207 -4.38 7.83 21.82
N LEU A 208 -5.34 7.41 20.96
CA LEU A 208 -6.43 6.54 21.40
C LEU A 208 -5.92 5.15 21.76
N ILE A 209 -4.93 4.63 21.02
CA ILE A 209 -4.30 3.34 21.34
C ILE A 209 -3.51 3.45 22.64
N ARG A 210 -2.72 4.51 22.79
CA ARG A 210 -1.87 4.73 23.95
C ARG A 210 -2.66 4.89 25.25
N GLY A 211 -3.85 5.51 25.19
CA GLY A 211 -4.60 5.88 26.40
C GLY A 211 -3.79 6.79 27.29
N LYS A 212 -3.65 6.43 28.55
CA LYS A 212 -2.78 7.12 29.54
C LYS A 212 -1.31 6.73 29.41
N GLY A 213 -1.01 5.68 28.66
CA GLY A 213 0.32 5.14 28.43
C GLY A 213 0.81 4.22 29.55
N THR A 214 -0.11 3.61 30.26
CA THR A 214 0.17 2.63 31.31
C THR A 214 0.25 1.20 30.74
N GLU A 215 0.78 0.28 31.54
CA GLU A 215 0.80 -1.15 31.15
C GLU A 215 -0.61 -1.72 31.07
N GLU A 216 -1.53 -1.23 31.92
CA GLU A 216 -2.94 -1.61 31.87
C GLU A 216 -3.59 -1.22 30.54
N ASP A 217 -3.26 -0.04 29.97
CA ASP A 217 -3.75 0.39 28.66
C ASP A 217 -3.21 -0.54 27.56
N LYS A 218 -1.95 -0.94 27.65
CA LYS A 218 -1.33 -1.90 26.73
C LYS A 218 -2.02 -3.26 26.79
N GLN A 219 -2.23 -3.79 27.99
CA GLN A 219 -2.93 -5.06 28.19
C GLN A 219 -4.39 -4.99 27.71
N ALA A 220 -5.08 -3.89 27.97
CA ALA A 220 -6.45 -3.67 27.49
C ALA A 220 -6.53 -3.65 25.96
N TRP A 221 -5.52 -3.08 25.28
CA TRP A 221 -5.44 -3.14 23.83
C TRP A 221 -5.16 -4.55 23.32
N ILE A 222 -4.19 -5.25 23.92
CA ILE A 222 -3.85 -6.64 23.56
C ILE A 222 -5.07 -7.54 23.73
N THR A 223 -5.77 -7.46 24.85
CA THR A 223 -6.98 -8.24 25.13
C THR A 223 -8.05 -7.96 24.07
N PHE A 224 -8.33 -6.69 23.80
CA PHE A 224 -9.31 -6.30 22.81
C PHE A 224 -8.98 -6.84 21.41
N VAL A 225 -7.71 -6.75 21.00
CA VAL A 225 -7.27 -7.26 19.68
C VAL A 225 -7.38 -8.78 19.64
N SER A 226 -6.94 -9.49 20.68
CA SER A 226 -7.03 -10.95 20.76
C SER A 226 -8.46 -11.46 20.65
N GLU A 227 -9.41 -10.77 21.28
CA GLU A 227 -10.84 -11.12 21.22
C GLU A 227 -11.46 -10.90 19.83
N ASN A 228 -10.93 -9.96 19.06
CA ASN A 228 -11.49 -9.51 17.78
C ASN A 228 -10.72 -9.97 16.54
N MET A 229 -9.49 -10.45 16.69
CA MET A 229 -8.66 -10.87 15.55
C MET A 229 -8.97 -12.30 15.09
N ASN A 230 -8.71 -12.55 13.81
CA ASN A 230 -8.54 -13.90 13.28
C ASN A 230 -7.13 -14.37 13.68
N ILE A 231 -7.07 -15.27 14.65
CA ILE A 231 -5.81 -15.74 15.26
C ILE A 231 -4.90 -16.37 14.19
N GLU A 232 -5.41 -17.31 13.42
CA GLU A 232 -4.66 -18.04 12.41
C GLU A 232 -3.98 -17.09 11.40
N LYS A 233 -4.76 -16.19 10.79
CA LYS A 233 -4.25 -15.24 9.80
C LYS A 233 -3.32 -14.19 10.40
N THR A 234 -3.55 -13.76 11.62
CA THR A 234 -2.71 -12.76 12.29
C THR A 234 -1.40 -13.38 12.74
N MET A 235 -1.46 -14.57 13.34
CA MET A 235 -0.29 -15.28 13.84
C MET A 235 0.58 -15.90 12.73
N ALA A 236 0.06 -16.07 11.51
CA ALA A 236 0.85 -16.50 10.36
C ALA A 236 2.04 -15.56 10.05
N ASN A 237 1.99 -14.30 10.54
CA ASN A 237 3.09 -13.34 10.41
C ASN A 237 3.96 -13.21 11.67
N LYS A 238 3.68 -14.01 12.72
CA LYS A 238 4.43 -14.00 13.96
C LYS A 238 5.79 -14.69 13.77
N PRO A 239 6.91 -14.07 14.20
CA PRO A 239 8.20 -14.76 14.28
C PRO A 239 8.14 -15.98 15.20
N ASP A 240 8.85 -17.05 14.82
CA ASP A 240 8.83 -18.34 15.56
C ASP A 240 9.39 -18.21 16.99
N ASP A 241 10.28 -17.25 17.22
CA ASP A 241 10.94 -16.97 18.51
C ASP A 241 10.12 -16.07 19.45
N MET A 242 8.92 -15.63 19.05
CA MET A 242 8.04 -14.77 19.84
C MET A 242 6.81 -15.53 20.34
N THR A 243 6.35 -15.20 21.55
CA THR A 243 5.02 -15.57 22.02
C THR A 243 3.94 -14.68 21.39
N GLU A 244 2.65 -15.09 21.45
CA GLU A 244 1.55 -14.26 20.95
C GLU A 244 1.47 -12.89 21.66
N VAL A 245 1.68 -12.88 22.97
CA VAL A 245 1.62 -11.66 23.79
C VAL A 245 2.78 -10.70 23.44
N GLU A 246 3.99 -11.22 23.27
CA GLU A 246 5.14 -10.42 22.84
C GLU A 246 4.94 -9.84 21.44
N PHE A 247 4.37 -10.63 20.53
CA PHE A 247 4.06 -10.19 19.19
C PHE A 247 3.04 -9.05 19.18
N LEU A 248 1.90 -9.21 19.89
CA LEU A 248 0.90 -8.16 20.02
C LEU A 248 1.43 -6.95 20.79
N GLY A 249 2.23 -7.16 21.81
CA GLY A 249 2.91 -6.08 22.54
C GLY A 249 3.83 -5.25 21.66
N SER A 250 4.61 -5.89 20.80
CA SER A 250 5.45 -5.24 19.80
C SER A 250 4.64 -4.44 18.77
N MET A 251 3.47 -4.97 18.35
CA MET A 251 2.55 -4.25 17.49
C MET A 251 1.98 -2.99 18.16
N TYR A 252 1.57 -3.09 19.43
CA TYR A 252 1.12 -1.95 20.21
C TYR A 252 2.19 -0.86 20.27
N ASP A 253 3.43 -1.21 20.64
CA ASP A 253 4.55 -0.27 20.76
C ASP A 253 4.84 0.43 19.43
N ASN A 254 4.77 -0.28 18.31
CA ASN A 254 4.93 0.29 16.97
C ASN A 254 3.78 1.24 16.60
N LEU A 255 2.56 0.94 16.98
CA LEU A 255 1.40 1.80 16.73
C LEU A 255 1.46 3.06 17.58
N VAL A 256 1.75 2.94 18.87
CA VAL A 256 1.84 4.06 19.82
C VAL A 256 3.01 5.01 19.51
N SER A 257 4.17 4.45 19.14
CA SER A 257 5.33 5.27 18.75
C SER A 257 5.16 5.96 17.40
N GLY A 258 4.17 5.58 16.60
CA GLY A 258 3.99 6.02 15.23
C GLY A 258 5.10 5.51 14.29
N ASN A 259 5.91 4.55 14.72
CA ASN A 259 6.97 3.97 13.90
C ASN A 259 6.42 3.28 12.65
N HIS A 260 5.21 2.72 12.72
CA HIS A 260 4.49 2.18 11.57
C HIS A 260 4.21 3.23 10.47
N MET A 261 4.18 4.52 10.82
CA MET A 261 4.02 5.64 9.87
C MET A 261 5.36 6.20 9.39
N LYS A 262 6.40 6.05 10.21
CA LYS A 262 7.77 6.52 9.89
C LYS A 262 8.53 5.53 9.05
N VAL A 263 8.00 4.33 8.92
CA VAL A 263 8.70 3.28 8.22
C VAL A 263 8.77 3.65 6.76
N ASP A 264 9.90 4.19 6.45
CA ASP A 264 10.48 4.08 5.14
C ASP A 264 10.61 2.58 4.82
N GLY A 265 9.51 1.85 4.88
CA GLY A 265 9.30 0.59 4.29
C GLY A 265 9.33 -0.66 5.08
N VAL A 266 9.44 -0.65 6.34
CA VAL A 266 9.35 -1.92 7.07
C VAL A 266 8.51 -1.76 8.33
N GLY A 267 7.23 -1.93 8.20
CA GLY A 267 6.37 -2.26 9.31
C GLY A 267 6.45 -3.75 9.60
N GLY A 268 7.64 -4.30 9.70
CA GLY A 268 7.84 -5.62 10.25
C GLY A 268 7.68 -5.53 11.75
N VAL A 269 6.63 -6.11 12.30
CA VAL A 269 6.59 -6.44 13.71
C VAL A 269 7.69 -7.46 13.94
N GLY A 270 8.53 -7.21 14.93
CA GLY A 270 9.67 -8.06 15.18
C GLY A 270 10.99 -7.58 14.60
N GLY A 271 11.08 -6.29 14.27
CA GLY A 271 12.36 -5.53 14.20
C GLY A 271 13.47 -6.03 13.29
N ALA A 272 13.27 -7.05 12.54
CA ALA A 272 14.39 -7.69 11.87
C ALA A 272 14.12 -7.97 10.39
N GLN A 273 14.20 -6.89 9.62
CA GLN A 273 14.83 -7.05 8.31
C GLN A 273 15.84 -5.94 8.14
N PRO A 274 17.10 -6.15 8.62
CA PRO A 274 18.17 -5.16 8.53
C PRO A 274 18.63 -4.89 7.08
N GLU A 275 18.09 -5.57 6.10
CA GLU A 275 18.57 -5.54 4.71
C GLU A 275 17.97 -4.42 3.85
N PHE A 276 17.01 -3.66 4.37
CA PHE A 276 16.41 -2.54 3.63
C PHE A 276 16.79 -1.17 4.17
N LYS A 277 18.08 -0.88 4.24
CA LYS A 277 18.62 0.47 4.40
C LYS A 277 18.62 1.21 3.04
N GLY A 278 17.47 1.36 2.41
CA GLY A 278 17.35 2.10 1.16
C GLY A 278 16.05 2.90 1.11
N PRO A 279 15.94 3.93 0.26
CA PRO A 279 14.69 4.64 0.08
C PRO A 279 13.63 3.66 -0.40
N VAL A 280 12.50 3.65 0.34
CA VAL A 280 11.46 2.64 0.17
C VAL A 280 10.78 2.80 -1.15
N ASN A 281 10.80 1.73 -1.89
CA ASN A 281 10.06 1.60 -3.14
C ASN A 281 8.56 1.73 -2.86
N LEU A 282 7.92 2.80 -3.35
CA LEU A 282 6.50 3.07 -3.14
C LEU A 282 5.63 1.88 -3.57
N ALA A 283 5.96 1.23 -4.69
CA ALA A 283 5.24 0.05 -5.16
C ALA A 283 5.30 -1.11 -4.16
N LYS A 284 6.45 -1.36 -3.50
CA LYS A 284 6.58 -2.37 -2.45
C LYS A 284 5.77 -1.99 -1.20
N ARG A 285 5.80 -0.72 -0.79
CA ARG A 285 5.03 -0.22 0.35
C ARG A 285 3.52 -0.39 0.15
N LEU A 286 3.03 -0.11 -1.04
CA LEU A 286 1.62 -0.30 -1.40
C LEU A 286 1.20 -1.77 -1.41
N SER A 287 2.15 -2.67 -1.66
CA SER A 287 1.93 -4.12 -1.69
C SER A 287 2.11 -4.80 -0.32
N ALA A 288 2.43 -4.03 0.74
CA ALA A 288 2.60 -4.57 2.08
C ALA A 288 1.29 -5.15 2.64
N GLN A 289 1.38 -6.35 3.22
CA GLN A 289 0.23 -7.06 3.78
C GLN A 289 -0.23 -6.44 5.10
N ARG A 290 -1.51 -6.65 5.42
CA ARG A 290 -2.03 -6.35 6.76
C ARG A 290 -1.45 -7.36 7.75
N ILE A 291 -1.13 -6.88 8.94
CA ILE A 291 -0.63 -7.74 10.02
C ILE A 291 -1.83 -8.22 10.88
N ILE A 292 -2.71 -7.30 11.30
CA ILE A 292 -3.91 -7.65 12.06
C ILE A 292 -5.04 -8.00 11.10
N HIS A 293 -5.56 -9.20 11.21
CA HIS A 293 -6.74 -9.68 10.51
C HIS A 293 -7.88 -9.82 11.51
N PHE A 294 -9.03 -9.22 11.25
CA PHE A 294 -10.21 -9.35 12.13
C PHE A 294 -11.04 -10.58 11.79
N LYS A 295 -11.84 -11.06 12.76
CA LYS A 295 -12.72 -12.23 12.59
C LYS A 295 -13.81 -11.97 11.55
N ASN A 296 -14.42 -10.79 11.61
CA ASN A 296 -15.57 -10.39 10.78
C ASN A 296 -15.67 -8.86 10.71
N GLY A 297 -16.63 -8.35 9.93
CA GLY A 297 -16.87 -6.93 9.75
C GLY A 297 -17.22 -6.20 11.05
N LYS A 298 -17.97 -6.84 11.95
CA LYS A 298 -18.32 -6.27 13.26
C LYS A 298 -17.09 -6.05 14.15
N SER A 299 -16.20 -7.03 14.21
CA SER A 299 -14.92 -6.91 14.95
C SER A 299 -14.01 -5.82 14.36
N ALA A 300 -13.96 -5.72 13.03
CA ALA A 300 -13.18 -4.68 12.36
C ALA A 300 -13.74 -3.28 12.67
N LEU A 301 -15.05 -3.10 12.64
CA LEU A 301 -15.70 -1.84 12.99
C LEU A 301 -15.55 -1.51 14.48
N ALA A 302 -15.67 -2.48 15.38
CA ALA A 302 -15.47 -2.26 16.81
C ALA A 302 -14.06 -1.74 17.11
N TYR A 303 -13.05 -2.30 16.43
CA TYR A 303 -11.69 -1.79 16.52
C TYR A 303 -11.56 -0.35 15.97
N ALA A 304 -12.14 -0.10 14.81
CA ALA A 304 -12.11 1.22 14.19
C ALA A 304 -12.81 2.27 15.08
N ASN A 305 -13.98 1.98 15.63
CA ASN A 305 -14.71 2.90 16.51
C ASN A 305 -13.96 3.20 17.81
N ARG A 306 -13.15 2.25 18.31
CA ARG A 306 -12.39 2.44 19.54
C ARG A 306 -11.06 3.17 19.34
N PHE A 307 -10.37 2.92 18.22
CA PHE A 307 -8.99 3.35 18.01
C PHE A 307 -8.78 4.25 16.79
N SER A 308 -9.86 4.75 16.17
CA SER A 308 -9.82 5.74 15.11
C SER A 308 -10.83 6.86 15.41
N ARG A 309 -10.50 8.08 14.99
CA ARG A 309 -11.43 9.22 15.02
C ARG A 309 -12.23 9.35 13.74
N MET A 310 -11.90 8.57 12.75
CA MET A 310 -12.42 8.69 11.39
C MET A 310 -13.64 7.78 11.20
N LYS A 311 -14.68 8.32 10.61
CA LYS A 311 -15.84 7.55 10.18
C LYS A 311 -15.58 6.84 8.86
N LEU A 312 -16.41 5.84 8.51
CA LEU A 312 -16.24 5.05 7.29
C LEU A 312 -16.24 5.93 6.04
N SER A 313 -17.19 6.85 5.92
CA SER A 313 -17.25 7.77 4.77
C SER A 313 -16.00 8.61 4.61
N GLU A 314 -15.45 9.14 5.70
CA GLU A 314 -14.19 9.91 5.71
C GLU A 314 -13.00 9.02 5.32
N ALA A 315 -12.95 7.78 5.83
CA ALA A 315 -11.91 6.81 5.50
C ALA A 315 -11.92 6.46 4.01
N VAL A 316 -13.09 6.32 3.39
CA VAL A 316 -13.23 6.07 1.96
C VAL A 316 -12.66 7.22 1.14
N TYR A 317 -13.02 8.47 1.45
CA TYR A 317 -12.47 9.64 0.74
C TYR A 317 -10.96 9.79 0.95
N GLN A 318 -10.48 9.55 2.14
CA GLN A 318 -9.05 9.58 2.42
C GLN A 318 -8.31 8.48 1.67
N GLY A 319 -8.87 7.27 1.60
CA GLY A 319 -8.33 6.18 0.80
C GLY A 319 -8.19 6.56 -0.68
N ILE A 320 -9.23 7.17 -1.27
CA ILE A 320 -9.18 7.69 -2.64
C ILE A 320 -8.07 8.74 -2.80
N SER A 321 -7.92 9.64 -1.82
CA SER A 321 -6.89 10.68 -1.84
C SER A 321 -5.48 10.08 -1.80
N HIS A 322 -5.22 9.15 -0.90
CA HIS A 322 -3.93 8.46 -0.80
C HIS A 322 -3.60 7.66 -2.06
N ASP A 323 -4.59 6.97 -2.61
CA ASP A 323 -4.42 6.24 -3.86
C ASP A 323 -4.12 7.19 -5.03
N ALA A 324 -4.80 8.33 -5.09
CA ALA A 324 -4.54 9.34 -6.11
C ALA A 324 -3.13 9.93 -6.00
N GLN A 325 -2.66 10.20 -4.77
CA GLN A 325 -1.29 10.65 -4.53
C GLN A 325 -0.27 9.61 -4.99
N ALA A 326 -0.45 8.35 -4.58
CA ALA A 326 0.44 7.27 -4.96
C ALA A 326 0.47 7.06 -6.48
N ILE A 327 -0.69 7.03 -7.14
CA ILE A 327 -0.78 6.83 -8.60
C ILE A 327 -0.11 7.97 -9.35
N GLY A 328 -0.34 9.23 -8.97
CA GLY A 328 0.30 10.38 -9.61
C GLY A 328 1.82 10.31 -9.58
N LEU A 329 2.38 9.87 -8.44
CA LEU A 329 3.82 9.65 -8.29
C LEU A 329 4.33 8.45 -9.09
N LEU A 330 3.64 7.30 -9.03
CA LEU A 330 4.01 6.10 -9.80
C LEU A 330 4.02 6.38 -11.30
N GLU A 331 3.01 7.09 -11.82
CA GLU A 331 2.91 7.43 -13.25
C GLU A 331 3.97 8.40 -13.73
N THR A 332 4.55 9.21 -12.83
CA THR A 332 5.51 10.25 -13.21
C THR A 332 6.94 9.88 -12.87
N PHE A 333 7.18 9.18 -11.76
CA PHE A 333 8.52 8.84 -11.26
C PHE A 333 8.76 7.32 -11.13
N GLY A 334 7.78 6.49 -11.51
CA GLY A 334 7.92 5.04 -11.50
C GLY A 334 7.76 4.42 -10.12
N THR A 335 8.26 3.19 -9.96
CA THR A 335 8.01 2.35 -8.79
C THR A 335 8.70 2.84 -7.51
N ASN A 336 9.75 3.64 -7.64
CA ASN A 336 10.43 4.30 -6.52
C ASN A 336 10.57 5.80 -6.81
N PRO A 337 9.48 6.59 -6.61
CA PRO A 337 9.45 8.00 -6.96
C PRO A 337 10.55 8.82 -6.29
N LYS A 338 10.83 8.55 -5.02
CA LYS A 338 11.86 9.28 -4.25
C LYS A 338 13.26 9.04 -4.83
N ALA A 339 13.63 7.78 -5.04
CA ALA A 339 14.95 7.46 -5.61
C ALA A 339 15.09 8.00 -7.04
N MET A 340 14.03 7.94 -7.84
CA MET A 340 14.01 8.52 -9.19
C MET A 340 14.19 10.04 -9.15
N PHE A 341 13.44 10.71 -8.27
CA PHE A 341 13.56 12.16 -8.09
C PHE A 341 14.96 12.55 -7.61
N ASP A 342 15.53 11.86 -6.62
CA ASP A 342 16.88 12.13 -6.11
C ASP A 342 17.95 11.91 -7.21
N ARG A 343 17.81 10.88 -8.03
CA ARG A 343 18.66 10.66 -9.19
C ARG A 343 18.57 11.80 -10.19
N ILE A 344 17.36 12.24 -10.54
CA ILE A 344 17.15 13.37 -11.46
C ILE A 344 17.77 14.65 -10.90
N ILE A 345 17.58 14.97 -9.63
CA ILE A 345 18.21 16.11 -8.96
C ILE A 345 19.74 16.04 -9.10
N THR A 346 20.33 14.88 -8.87
CA THR A 346 21.79 14.70 -9.00
C THR A 346 22.28 14.96 -10.42
N GLU A 347 21.55 14.52 -11.43
CA GLU A 347 21.93 14.70 -12.84
C GLU A 347 21.77 16.14 -13.36
N ILE A 348 20.83 16.92 -12.82
CA ILE A 348 20.60 18.30 -13.24
C ILE A 348 21.42 19.32 -12.44
N LYS A 349 22.01 18.92 -11.30
CA LYS A 349 22.87 19.79 -10.46
C LYS A 349 23.98 20.51 -11.23
N PRO A 350 24.78 19.83 -12.09
CA PRO A 350 25.84 20.48 -12.84
C PRO A 350 25.34 21.49 -13.87
N LYS A 351 24.07 21.45 -14.24
CA LYS A 351 23.45 22.21 -15.34
C LYS A 351 22.61 23.40 -14.88
N GLY A 352 22.86 23.96 -13.69
CA GLY A 352 22.22 25.20 -13.27
C GLY A 352 21.21 25.14 -12.16
N VAL A 353 20.94 23.96 -11.55
CA VAL A 353 20.19 23.85 -10.28
C VAL A 353 21.10 24.13 -9.07
N ALA A 354 22.32 24.51 -9.32
CA ALA A 354 23.39 24.65 -8.35
C ALA A 354 23.21 25.69 -7.23
N LYS A 355 22.06 26.37 -7.18
CA LYS A 355 21.74 27.21 -6.01
C LYS A 355 20.98 26.35 -5.00
N PRO A 356 21.49 26.20 -3.75
CA PRO A 356 20.86 25.40 -2.68
C PRO A 356 19.36 25.69 -2.47
N ILE A 357 18.98 26.95 -2.70
CA ILE A 357 17.60 27.43 -2.57
C ILE A 357 16.65 26.77 -3.61
N LYS A 358 17.13 26.60 -4.86
CA LYS A 358 16.30 25.97 -5.91
C LYS A 358 16.10 24.47 -5.63
N GLU A 359 17.12 23.77 -5.18
CA GLU A 359 17.03 22.36 -4.80
C GLU A 359 16.08 22.17 -3.61
N GLY A 360 16.23 22.98 -2.56
CA GLY A 360 15.34 22.93 -1.40
C GLY A 360 13.86 23.11 -1.78
N ARG A 361 13.57 24.03 -2.71
CA ARG A 361 12.19 24.24 -3.20
C ARG A 361 11.66 23.00 -3.93
N LEU A 362 12.45 22.39 -4.81
CA LEU A 362 12.04 21.19 -5.53
C LEU A 362 11.79 20.01 -4.58
N ARG A 363 12.65 19.86 -3.57
CA ARG A 363 12.47 18.81 -2.54
C ARG A 363 11.22 19.06 -1.68
N ASN A 364 10.90 20.30 -1.37
CA ASN A 364 9.68 20.64 -0.65
C ASN A 364 8.43 20.36 -1.50
N GLN A 365 8.42 20.76 -2.78
CA GLN A 365 7.34 20.43 -3.71
C GLN A 365 7.13 18.92 -3.84
N PHE A 366 8.21 18.14 -3.97
CA PHE A 366 8.11 16.68 -4.00
C PHE A 366 7.55 16.12 -2.68
N ALA A 367 8.02 16.62 -1.53
CA ALA A 367 7.57 16.18 -0.22
C ALA A 367 6.09 16.48 0.06
N GLU A 368 5.58 17.61 -0.45
CA GLU A 368 4.16 17.93 -0.40
C GLU A 368 3.33 16.93 -1.21
N LEU A 369 3.77 16.59 -2.42
CA LEU A 369 3.09 15.66 -3.31
C LEU A 369 3.18 14.19 -2.82
N ASP A 370 4.25 13.84 -2.12
CA ASP A 370 4.44 12.52 -1.48
C ASP A 370 3.72 12.41 -0.12
N GLY A 371 3.11 13.50 0.35
CA GLY A 371 2.46 13.55 1.66
C GLY A 371 3.42 13.65 2.85
N THR A 372 4.72 13.75 2.59
CA THR A 372 5.75 13.97 3.62
C THR A 372 6.01 15.45 3.78
N THR A 373 5.17 16.16 4.53
CA THR A 373 5.37 17.58 4.78
C THR A 373 6.55 17.81 5.72
N ARG A 374 7.63 18.34 5.18
CA ARG A 374 8.79 18.79 5.98
C ARG A 374 8.49 19.97 6.91
N ALA A 375 7.46 20.76 6.61
CA ALA A 375 7.12 21.98 7.36
C ALA A 375 6.82 21.73 8.85
N LEU A 376 6.56 20.48 9.23
CA LEU A 376 6.10 20.16 10.58
C LEU A 376 7.01 19.18 11.33
N GLY A 377 8.24 19.00 10.87
CA GLY A 377 9.19 18.09 11.50
C GLY A 377 8.61 16.68 11.67
N ALA A 378 9.34 15.66 11.33
CA ALA A 378 8.92 14.26 11.29
C ALA A 378 8.35 13.69 12.62
N THR A 379 8.12 14.51 13.62
CA THR A 379 7.78 14.15 15.00
C THR A 379 6.32 14.33 15.39
N GLN A 380 5.42 14.82 14.48
CA GLN A 380 4.02 15.04 14.86
C GLN A 380 3.00 14.39 13.93
N PRO A 381 2.62 13.12 14.20
CA PRO A 381 1.52 12.44 13.48
C PRO A 381 0.19 13.20 13.55
N ILE A 382 -0.04 13.96 14.63
CA ILE A 382 -1.28 14.72 14.90
C ILE A 382 -1.51 15.82 13.87
N LEU A 383 -0.44 16.52 13.45
CA LEU A 383 -0.56 17.64 12.50
C LEU A 383 -0.82 17.15 11.07
N ASN A 384 -0.26 15.99 10.68
CA ASN A 384 -0.58 15.37 9.39
C ASN A 384 -2.05 14.97 9.31
N THR A 385 -2.64 14.49 10.41
CA THR A 385 -4.07 14.19 10.49
C THR A 385 -4.90 15.47 10.35
N THR A 386 -4.51 16.54 11.03
CA THR A 386 -5.21 17.84 11.00
C THR A 386 -5.13 18.52 9.62
N VAL A 387 -3.97 18.46 8.96
CA VAL A 387 -3.79 18.99 7.60
C VAL A 387 -4.58 18.16 6.58
N THR A 388 -4.66 16.85 6.77
CA THR A 388 -5.47 15.96 5.94
C THR A 388 -6.96 16.22 6.15
N TYR A 389 -7.42 16.44 7.39
CA TYR A 389 -8.79 16.87 7.69
C TYR A 389 -9.13 18.22 7.05
N ALA A 390 -8.23 19.19 7.11
CA ALA A 390 -8.41 20.47 6.44
C ALA A 390 -8.48 20.32 4.91
N GLY A 391 -7.67 19.43 4.33
CA GLY A 391 -7.71 19.08 2.90
C GLY A 391 -9.01 18.39 2.50
N ILE A 392 -9.48 17.44 3.30
CA ILE A 392 -10.77 16.75 3.10
C ILE A 392 -11.92 17.73 3.25
N ALA A 393 -11.92 18.57 4.29
CA ALA A 393 -12.94 19.60 4.51
C ALA A 393 -12.94 20.67 3.40
N ALA A 394 -11.78 21.02 2.84
CA ALA A 394 -11.66 21.90 1.68
C ALA A 394 -12.21 21.23 0.42
N GLY A 395 -11.91 19.95 0.20
CA GLY A 395 -12.47 19.14 -0.88
C GLY A 395 -13.98 19.02 -0.79
N PHE A 396 -14.54 18.79 0.40
CA PHE A 396 -15.99 18.79 0.64
C PHE A 396 -16.63 20.15 0.36
N ARG A 397 -16.03 21.24 0.81
CA ARG A 397 -16.52 22.60 0.53
C ARG A 397 -16.49 22.92 -0.96
N MET A 398 -15.45 22.49 -1.66
CA MET A 398 -15.32 22.63 -3.11
C MET A 398 -16.41 21.83 -3.85
N LEU A 399 -16.66 20.58 -3.46
CA LEU A 399 -17.74 19.75 -4.02
C LEU A 399 -19.13 20.35 -3.72
N GLN A 400 -19.35 20.87 -2.51
CA GLN A 400 -20.59 21.57 -2.18
C GLN A 400 -20.77 22.85 -3.00
N SER A 401 -19.68 23.59 -3.24
CA SER A 401 -19.70 24.80 -4.08
C SER A 401 -20.00 24.46 -5.54
N MET A 402 -19.42 23.39 -6.07
CA MET A 402 -19.67 22.87 -7.42
C MET A 402 -21.12 22.39 -7.59
N ALA A 403 -21.66 21.71 -6.56
CA ALA A 403 -23.06 21.29 -6.56
C ALA A 403 -24.04 22.48 -6.53
N LYS A 404 -23.70 23.57 -5.79
CA LYS A 404 -24.49 24.80 -5.75
C LYS A 404 -24.41 25.62 -7.04
N LEU A 405 -23.32 25.48 -7.80
CA LEU A 405 -23.10 26.17 -9.08
C LEU A 405 -23.64 25.41 -10.29
N GLY A 406 -24.38 24.31 -10.10
CA GLY A 406 -25.02 23.57 -11.17
C GLY A 406 -24.07 22.71 -12.04
N PHE A 407 -22.77 22.66 -11.72
CA PHE A 407 -21.80 21.86 -12.47
C PHE A 407 -21.94 20.33 -12.24
N ALA A 408 -22.89 19.91 -11.41
CA ALA A 408 -23.18 18.49 -11.16
C ALA A 408 -24.16 17.86 -12.16
N THR A 409 -24.50 18.54 -13.24
CA THR A 409 -25.47 18.08 -14.24
C THR A 409 -24.87 17.86 -15.65
N ILE A 410 -23.58 17.62 -15.69
CA ILE A 410 -22.96 17.19 -16.98
C ILE A 410 -22.39 15.78 -16.83
#